data_5338e57b683d8fa8f8c59cd5405cfa78
#
_entry.id   5338e57b683d8fa8f8c59cd5405cfa78
#
_cell.length_a   1.000
_cell.length_b   1.000
_cell.length_c   1.000
_cell.angle_alpha   90.00
_cell.angle_beta   90.00
_cell.angle_gamma   90.00
#
_symmetry.space_group_name_H-M   'P 1'
#
loop_
_entity.id
_entity.type
_entity.pdbx_description
1 polymer ?
#
loop_
_entity_poly.entity_id
_entity_poly.type
_entity_poly.pdbx_seq_one_letter_code
_entity_poly.pdbx_strand_id
1 'polypeptide(L)'
;MSATGPIALTGATGFVGRAVLDEAAARGLEVRALTRRPQEPLTGVEWVRGDLSAQPALEALVDGARAVIHVAGVVNTPDPAVFEAGNALGTRSIVGAALDRGVGRFVHVSSLAAREPALSTYGASKRRGEEIVRASPLEWTVVRPPGIFGPRDTEIFELFRAAKWGIVPMPRAGRSSLIHVADLARLLVDLTEAGDEVLAQTYEPDDKREGGWTHRDLATAIGTAMGRRVAVPQFSRATLLGLSRAERFLRREKAKLTPDRISYLTHPDWTCDPDKAPPSSLWTPQVETPRGLTETAEWYRREGWL
;
A
#
# COMPACT_ATOMS: atom_id res chain seq x y z
N MET A 1 -10.30 21.51 -18.93
CA MET A 1 -11.46 21.81 -18.03
C MET A 1 -11.30 20.90 -16.82
N SER A 2 -11.17 21.45 -15.60
CA SER A 2 -11.11 20.61 -14.39
C SER A 2 -12.38 19.79 -14.31
N ALA A 3 -12.27 18.47 -14.34
CA ALA A 3 -13.42 17.58 -14.23
C ALA A 3 -14.07 17.81 -12.85
N THR A 4 -15.32 18.25 -12.83
CA THR A 4 -16.09 18.39 -11.59
C THR A 4 -16.62 17.02 -11.18
N GLY A 5 -16.63 16.72 -9.89
CA GLY A 5 -17.14 15.48 -9.35
C GLY A 5 -16.25 14.87 -8.25
N PRO A 6 -16.76 13.89 -7.49
CA PRO A 6 -16.00 13.26 -6.43
C PRO A 6 -14.87 12.36 -6.97
N ILE A 7 -13.89 12.07 -6.12
CA ILE A 7 -12.92 10.98 -6.35
C ILE A 7 -13.58 9.68 -5.92
N ALA A 8 -13.65 8.69 -6.81
CA ALA A 8 -14.07 7.34 -6.47
C ALA A 8 -12.91 6.58 -5.82
N LEU A 9 -13.07 6.12 -4.58
CA LEU A 9 -12.02 5.47 -3.81
C LEU A 9 -12.41 4.05 -3.42
N THR A 10 -11.61 3.07 -3.83
CA THR A 10 -11.70 1.70 -3.29
C THR A 10 -10.66 1.48 -2.20
N GLY A 11 -10.94 0.63 -1.23
CA GLY A 11 -10.02 0.36 -0.13
C GLY A 11 -9.98 1.47 0.93
N ALA A 12 -10.96 2.36 0.96
CA ALA A 12 -11.06 3.53 1.82
C ALA A 12 -10.94 3.24 3.33
N THR A 13 -11.36 2.05 3.78
CA THR A 13 -11.28 1.65 5.20
C THR A 13 -9.93 1.05 5.61
N GLY A 14 -9.04 0.82 4.64
CA GLY A 14 -7.70 0.30 4.87
C GLY A 14 -6.69 1.39 5.24
N PHE A 15 -5.45 0.99 5.53
CA PHE A 15 -4.37 1.87 5.96
C PHE A 15 -4.12 3.04 4.98
N VAL A 16 -3.81 2.74 3.71
CA VAL A 16 -3.57 3.77 2.68
C VAL A 16 -4.84 4.53 2.35
N GLY A 17 -5.99 3.85 2.24
CA GLY A 17 -7.25 4.50 1.92
C GLY A 17 -7.70 5.52 2.96
N ARG A 18 -7.47 5.25 4.25
CA ARG A 18 -7.72 6.24 5.31
C ARG A 18 -6.83 7.48 5.17
N ALA A 19 -5.56 7.31 4.81
CA ALA A 19 -4.68 8.46 4.56
C ALA A 19 -5.12 9.25 3.32
N VAL A 20 -5.64 8.59 2.28
CA VAL A 20 -6.24 9.29 1.12
C VAL A 20 -7.48 10.09 1.53
N LEU A 21 -8.33 9.56 2.41
CA LEU A 21 -9.47 10.31 2.95
C LEU A 21 -9.01 11.52 3.77
N ASP A 22 -8.00 11.35 4.64
CA ASP A 22 -7.43 12.43 5.45
C ASP A 22 -6.86 13.55 4.54
N GLU A 23 -6.14 13.19 3.47
CA GLU A 23 -5.59 14.13 2.50
C GLU A 23 -6.67 14.84 1.67
N ALA A 24 -7.68 14.10 1.20
CA ALA A 24 -8.81 14.69 0.47
C ALA A 24 -9.59 15.68 1.34
N ALA A 25 -9.83 15.35 2.60
CA ALA A 25 -10.47 16.25 3.56
C ALA A 25 -9.65 17.53 3.79
N ALA A 26 -8.32 17.42 3.92
CA ALA A 26 -7.43 18.57 4.08
C ALA A 26 -7.47 19.52 2.88
N ARG A 27 -7.79 19.01 1.68
CA ARG A 27 -7.95 19.79 0.44
C ARG A 27 -9.40 20.21 0.15
N GLY A 28 -10.36 19.82 0.97
CA GLY A 28 -11.79 20.08 0.72
C GLY A 28 -12.35 19.33 -0.50
N LEU A 29 -11.76 18.16 -0.84
CA LEU A 29 -12.18 17.34 -1.97
C LEU A 29 -13.27 16.37 -1.54
N GLU A 30 -14.27 16.18 -2.39
CA GLU A 30 -15.31 15.19 -2.19
C GLU A 30 -14.83 13.80 -2.63
N VAL A 31 -15.14 12.79 -1.81
CA VAL A 31 -14.78 11.39 -2.06
C VAL A 31 -16.02 10.51 -1.98
N ARG A 32 -16.23 9.67 -2.97
CA ARG A 32 -17.15 8.55 -2.88
C ARG A 32 -16.37 7.27 -2.64
N ALA A 33 -16.65 6.59 -1.52
CA ALA A 33 -15.79 5.56 -0.96
C ALA A 33 -16.49 4.21 -0.83
N LEU A 34 -15.93 3.16 -1.44
CA LEU A 34 -16.48 1.79 -1.35
C LEU A 34 -16.20 1.19 0.03
N THR A 35 -17.23 0.61 0.65
CA THR A 35 -17.11 -0.07 1.94
C THR A 35 -17.97 -1.31 2.05
N ARG A 36 -17.43 -2.39 2.65
CA ARG A 36 -18.15 -3.64 2.91
C ARG A 36 -19.04 -3.57 4.16
N ARG A 37 -18.77 -2.62 5.06
CA ARG A 37 -19.47 -2.46 6.35
C ARG A 37 -19.95 -1.03 6.51
N PRO A 38 -21.03 -0.78 7.21
CA PRO A 38 -21.42 0.58 7.57
C PRO A 38 -20.23 1.32 8.19
N GLN A 39 -20.10 2.59 7.89
CA GLN A 39 -19.08 3.50 8.43
C GLN A 39 -19.81 4.67 9.08
N GLU A 40 -19.17 5.26 10.08
CA GLU A 40 -19.62 6.53 10.64
C GLU A 40 -19.56 7.62 9.56
N PRO A 41 -20.51 8.58 9.58
CA PRO A 41 -20.47 9.72 8.68
C PRO A 41 -19.13 10.46 8.77
N LEU A 42 -18.58 10.82 7.63
CA LEU A 42 -17.35 11.61 7.53
C LEU A 42 -17.58 12.76 6.54
N THR A 43 -17.28 13.97 6.94
CA THR A 43 -17.48 15.17 6.12
C THR A 43 -16.73 15.04 4.78
N GLY A 44 -17.40 15.34 3.67
CA GLY A 44 -16.83 15.20 2.32
C GLY A 44 -16.75 13.77 1.81
N VAL A 45 -17.31 12.77 2.53
CA VAL A 45 -17.26 11.36 2.12
C VAL A 45 -18.66 10.79 1.99
N GLU A 46 -19.00 10.33 0.80
CA GLU A 46 -20.16 9.51 0.50
C GLU A 46 -19.79 8.02 0.53
N TRP A 47 -20.39 7.24 1.42
CA TRP A 47 -20.10 5.82 1.55
C TRP A 47 -21.02 4.99 0.66
N VAL A 48 -20.43 4.26 -0.31
CA VAL A 48 -21.12 3.27 -1.14
C VAL A 48 -20.92 1.87 -0.56
N ARG A 49 -22.02 1.21 -0.18
CA ARG A 49 -21.95 -0.12 0.40
C ARG A 49 -21.83 -1.19 -0.68
N GLY A 50 -20.78 -1.98 -0.63
CA GLY A 50 -20.50 -3.08 -1.55
C GLY A 50 -19.04 -3.52 -1.45
N ASP A 51 -18.66 -4.41 -2.36
CA ASP A 51 -17.29 -4.86 -2.55
C ASP A 51 -16.94 -4.91 -4.05
N LEU A 52 -15.71 -5.35 -4.36
CA LEU A 52 -15.24 -5.40 -5.76
C LEU A 52 -15.96 -6.44 -6.65
N SER A 53 -16.84 -7.28 -6.10
CA SER A 53 -17.67 -8.22 -6.86
C SER A 53 -19.08 -7.69 -7.11
N ALA A 54 -19.48 -6.62 -6.43
CA ALA A 54 -20.82 -6.06 -6.48
C ALA A 54 -20.93 -5.00 -7.59
N GLN A 55 -21.19 -5.42 -8.83
CA GLN A 55 -21.25 -4.53 -10.00
C GLN A 55 -22.13 -3.29 -9.79
N PRO A 56 -23.35 -3.35 -9.23
CA PRO A 56 -24.18 -2.16 -9.01
C PRO A 56 -23.53 -1.16 -8.03
N ALA A 57 -22.77 -1.66 -7.02
CA ALA A 57 -22.07 -0.79 -6.09
C ALA A 57 -20.86 -0.11 -6.75
N LEU A 58 -20.15 -0.82 -7.63
CA LEU A 58 -19.04 -0.23 -8.39
C LEU A 58 -19.55 0.84 -9.37
N GLU A 59 -20.66 0.60 -10.04
CA GLU A 59 -21.28 1.59 -10.91
C GLU A 59 -21.70 2.84 -10.13
N ALA A 60 -22.37 2.67 -8.98
CA ALA A 60 -22.72 3.79 -8.10
C ALA A 60 -21.49 4.54 -7.58
N LEU A 61 -20.40 3.80 -7.28
CA LEU A 61 -19.13 4.38 -6.82
C LEU A 61 -18.55 5.35 -7.85
N VAL A 62 -18.52 4.97 -9.12
CA VAL A 62 -17.84 5.72 -10.17
C VAL A 62 -18.77 6.67 -10.95
N ASP A 63 -20.08 6.64 -10.74
CA ASP A 63 -21.06 7.46 -11.47
C ASP A 63 -20.77 8.96 -11.27
N GLY A 64 -20.45 9.70 -12.36
CA GLY A 64 -20.05 11.10 -12.30
C GLY A 64 -18.77 11.40 -11.54
N ALA A 65 -17.97 10.38 -11.20
CA ALA A 65 -16.67 10.60 -10.58
C ALA A 65 -15.67 11.21 -11.59
N ARG A 66 -14.81 12.15 -11.12
CA ARG A 66 -13.77 12.74 -11.94
C ARG A 66 -12.55 11.83 -12.13
N ALA A 67 -12.30 10.96 -11.16
CA ALA A 67 -11.17 10.02 -11.17
C ALA A 67 -11.44 8.83 -10.26
N VAL A 68 -10.76 7.72 -10.49
CA VAL A 68 -10.72 6.56 -9.60
C VAL A 68 -9.34 6.44 -8.96
N ILE A 69 -9.29 6.29 -7.63
CA ILE A 69 -8.11 5.82 -6.89
C ILE A 69 -8.41 4.39 -6.42
N HIS A 70 -7.75 3.41 -7.04
CA HIS A 70 -7.94 2.01 -6.71
C HIS A 70 -6.85 1.51 -5.75
N VAL A 71 -7.14 1.57 -4.44
CA VAL A 71 -6.27 1.11 -3.35
C VAL A 71 -6.62 -0.31 -2.90
N ALA A 72 -7.89 -0.72 -3.08
CA ALA A 72 -8.35 -2.02 -2.61
C ALA A 72 -7.48 -3.17 -3.13
N GLY A 73 -7.11 -4.06 -2.25
CA GLY A 73 -6.31 -5.23 -2.55
C GLY A 73 -6.05 -6.07 -1.30
N VAL A 74 -5.63 -7.31 -1.53
CA VAL A 74 -5.24 -8.25 -0.49
C VAL A 74 -3.73 -8.27 -0.42
N VAL A 75 -3.15 -8.04 0.77
CA VAL A 75 -1.69 -8.01 0.98
C VAL A 75 -1.18 -9.25 1.72
N ASN A 76 -2.05 -9.94 2.45
CA ASN A 76 -1.67 -11.12 3.23
C ASN A 76 -2.86 -12.09 3.37
N THR A 77 -2.69 -13.31 2.89
CA THR A 77 -3.63 -14.41 3.03
C THR A 77 -2.90 -15.75 2.84
N PRO A 78 -3.30 -16.82 3.51
CA PRO A 78 -2.77 -18.15 3.22
C PRO A 78 -3.37 -18.76 1.94
N ASP A 79 -4.49 -18.24 1.42
CA ASP A 79 -5.18 -18.76 0.26
C ASP A 79 -4.82 -17.96 -1.01
N PRO A 80 -4.12 -18.57 -1.98
CA PRO A 80 -3.78 -17.93 -3.26
C PRO A 80 -5.00 -17.41 -4.04
N ALA A 81 -6.15 -18.07 -3.96
CA ALA A 81 -7.35 -17.67 -4.69
C ALA A 81 -7.89 -16.31 -4.21
N VAL A 82 -7.70 -15.98 -2.93
CA VAL A 82 -8.09 -14.68 -2.35
C VAL A 82 -7.23 -13.55 -2.92
N PHE A 83 -5.94 -13.78 -3.18
CA PHE A 83 -5.10 -12.80 -3.89
C PHE A 83 -5.61 -12.55 -5.31
N GLU A 84 -5.95 -13.61 -6.04
CA GLU A 84 -6.48 -13.50 -7.40
C GLU A 84 -7.80 -12.74 -7.43
N ALA A 85 -8.74 -13.14 -6.57
CA ALA A 85 -10.05 -12.50 -6.47
C ALA A 85 -9.94 -11.00 -6.11
N GLY A 86 -9.10 -10.65 -5.14
CA GLY A 86 -8.97 -9.26 -4.66
C GLY A 86 -8.13 -8.37 -5.58
N ASN A 87 -6.98 -8.88 -6.06
CA ASN A 87 -6.00 -8.03 -6.74
C ASN A 87 -6.12 -8.03 -8.28
N ALA A 88 -6.62 -9.12 -8.89
CA ALA A 88 -6.78 -9.20 -10.33
C ALA A 88 -8.25 -9.06 -10.74
N LEU A 89 -9.15 -9.95 -10.26
CA LEU A 89 -10.56 -9.90 -10.66
C LEU A 89 -11.24 -8.64 -10.14
N GLY A 90 -10.95 -8.22 -8.89
CA GLY A 90 -11.45 -6.97 -8.34
C GLY A 90 -11.00 -5.75 -9.13
N THR A 91 -9.73 -5.72 -9.58
CA THR A 91 -9.22 -4.66 -10.46
C THR A 91 -9.97 -4.66 -11.81
N ARG A 92 -10.23 -5.83 -12.38
CA ARG A 92 -11.01 -5.94 -13.64
C ARG A 92 -12.42 -5.36 -13.47
N SER A 93 -13.09 -5.66 -12.36
CA SER A 93 -14.45 -5.18 -12.11
C SER A 93 -14.51 -3.65 -12.01
N ILE A 94 -13.60 -3.01 -11.27
CA ILE A 94 -13.60 -1.55 -11.15
C ILE A 94 -13.13 -0.85 -12.43
N VAL A 95 -12.21 -1.44 -13.19
CA VAL A 95 -11.84 -0.94 -14.52
C VAL A 95 -13.05 -0.97 -15.46
N GLY A 96 -13.80 -2.09 -15.48
CA GLY A 96 -15.05 -2.20 -16.27
C GLY A 96 -16.06 -1.13 -15.87
N ALA A 97 -16.35 -0.97 -14.59
CA ALA A 97 -17.30 0.03 -14.11
C ALA A 97 -16.87 1.47 -14.49
N ALA A 98 -15.57 1.79 -14.39
CA ALA A 98 -15.04 3.09 -14.80
C ALA A 98 -15.27 3.36 -16.30
N LEU A 99 -15.02 2.36 -17.16
CA LEU A 99 -15.26 2.45 -18.60
C LEU A 99 -16.73 2.62 -18.92
N ASP A 100 -17.60 1.81 -18.32
CA ASP A 100 -19.06 1.85 -18.55
C ASP A 100 -19.68 3.20 -18.16
N ARG A 101 -19.09 3.90 -17.20
CA ARG A 101 -19.54 5.22 -16.73
C ARG A 101 -18.73 6.39 -17.27
N GLY A 102 -17.77 6.14 -18.16
CA GLY A 102 -16.99 7.17 -18.83
C GLY A 102 -15.99 7.91 -17.94
N VAL A 103 -15.55 7.28 -16.83
CA VAL A 103 -14.47 7.85 -15.98
C VAL A 103 -13.13 7.48 -16.60
N GLY A 104 -12.43 8.48 -17.18
CA GLY A 104 -11.15 8.24 -17.85
C GLY A 104 -9.98 8.07 -16.89
N ARG A 105 -9.81 8.97 -15.93
CA ARG A 105 -8.65 9.01 -15.02
C ARG A 105 -8.66 7.87 -13.99
N PHE A 106 -7.60 7.05 -13.99
CA PHE A 106 -7.51 5.87 -13.14
C PHE A 106 -6.13 5.71 -12.50
N VAL A 107 -6.04 5.91 -11.18
CA VAL A 107 -4.82 5.73 -10.39
C VAL A 107 -4.86 4.36 -9.69
N HIS A 108 -3.99 3.46 -10.12
CA HIS A 108 -3.90 2.10 -9.58
C HIS A 108 -2.77 1.95 -8.57
N VAL A 109 -3.09 1.62 -7.32
CA VAL A 109 -2.09 1.31 -6.30
C VAL A 109 -1.67 -0.15 -6.39
N SER A 110 -0.50 -0.40 -6.97
CA SER A 110 0.15 -1.70 -7.06
C SER A 110 1.10 -1.93 -5.87
N SER A 111 2.28 -2.47 -6.11
CA SER A 111 3.36 -2.71 -5.13
C SER A 111 4.68 -2.95 -5.87
N LEU A 112 5.82 -2.66 -5.24
CA LEU A 112 7.12 -3.11 -5.76
C LEU A 112 7.17 -4.63 -5.98
N ALA A 113 6.39 -5.41 -5.22
CA ALA A 113 6.29 -6.86 -5.41
C ALA A 113 5.88 -7.27 -6.83
N ALA A 114 5.17 -6.41 -7.57
CA ALA A 114 4.80 -6.66 -8.96
C ALA A 114 5.99 -6.67 -9.95
N ARG A 115 7.18 -6.22 -9.54
CA ARG A 115 8.40 -6.32 -10.34
C ARG A 115 8.89 -7.77 -10.44
N GLU A 116 8.73 -8.51 -9.34
CA GLU A 116 9.22 -9.87 -9.17
C GLU A 116 8.06 -10.86 -8.95
N PRO A 117 7.17 -11.04 -9.95
CA PRO A 117 5.94 -11.83 -9.78
C PRO A 117 6.20 -13.30 -9.50
N ALA A 118 7.38 -13.83 -9.85
CA ALA A 118 7.76 -15.21 -9.58
C ALA A 118 8.11 -15.48 -8.11
N LEU A 119 8.37 -14.44 -7.30
CA LEU A 119 8.76 -14.60 -5.90
C LEU A 119 7.59 -14.93 -4.99
N SER A 120 6.40 -14.45 -5.32
CA SER A 120 5.23 -14.62 -4.45
C SER A 120 3.91 -14.56 -5.20
N THR A 121 2.91 -15.27 -4.70
CA THR A 121 1.53 -15.20 -5.20
C THR A 121 0.97 -13.78 -5.09
N TYR A 122 1.32 -13.06 -4.03
CA TYR A 122 1.01 -11.65 -3.86
C TYR A 122 1.56 -10.82 -5.02
N GLY A 123 2.87 -10.88 -5.28
CA GLY A 123 3.52 -10.16 -6.38
C GLY A 123 2.90 -10.50 -7.74
N ALA A 124 2.66 -11.79 -8.00
CA ALA A 124 2.00 -12.25 -9.21
C ALA A 124 0.59 -11.65 -9.39
N SER A 125 -0.21 -11.62 -8.32
CA SER A 125 -1.57 -11.06 -8.36
C SER A 125 -1.57 -9.54 -8.59
N LYS A 126 -0.63 -8.80 -7.97
CA LYS A 126 -0.46 -7.36 -8.22
C LYS A 126 -0.05 -7.09 -9.66
N ARG A 127 0.88 -7.90 -10.21
CA ARG A 127 1.29 -7.80 -11.61
C ARG A 127 0.10 -8.01 -12.56
N ARG A 128 -0.74 -9.01 -12.33
CA ARG A 128 -1.95 -9.22 -13.14
C ARG A 128 -2.93 -8.04 -13.07
N GLY A 129 -3.09 -7.42 -11.88
CA GLY A 129 -3.86 -6.18 -11.73
C GLY A 129 -3.33 -5.06 -12.61
N GLU A 130 -2.00 -4.85 -12.63
CA GLU A 130 -1.37 -3.86 -13.53
C GLU A 130 -1.60 -4.17 -15.00
N GLU A 131 -1.50 -5.43 -15.41
CA GLU A 131 -1.73 -5.86 -16.80
C GLU A 131 -3.16 -5.58 -17.25
N ILE A 132 -4.15 -5.78 -16.38
CA ILE A 132 -5.55 -5.42 -16.65
C ILE A 132 -5.70 -3.92 -16.85
N VAL A 133 -5.12 -3.10 -15.97
CA VAL A 133 -5.18 -1.64 -16.07
C VAL A 133 -4.49 -1.16 -17.33
N ARG A 134 -3.28 -1.65 -17.65
CA ARG A 134 -2.50 -1.26 -18.82
C ARG A 134 -3.15 -1.65 -20.16
N ALA A 135 -3.91 -2.73 -20.17
CA ALA A 135 -4.65 -3.19 -21.34
C ALA A 135 -5.96 -2.42 -21.58
N SER A 136 -6.39 -1.60 -20.61
CA SER A 136 -7.59 -0.79 -20.74
C SER A 136 -7.32 0.53 -21.51
N PRO A 137 -8.33 1.14 -22.13
CA PRO A 137 -8.22 2.45 -22.75
C PRO A 137 -8.32 3.62 -21.73
N LEU A 138 -8.24 3.36 -20.43
CA LEU A 138 -8.27 4.37 -19.40
C LEU A 138 -7.03 5.26 -19.42
N GLU A 139 -7.15 6.46 -18.93
CA GLU A 139 -6.05 7.38 -18.62
C GLU A 139 -5.36 6.93 -17.32
N TRP A 140 -4.67 5.82 -17.39
CA TRP A 140 -4.15 5.16 -16.20
C TRP A 140 -2.79 5.67 -15.75
N THR A 141 -2.58 5.64 -14.43
CA THR A 141 -1.26 5.72 -13.78
C THR A 141 -1.14 4.60 -12.76
N VAL A 142 -0.05 3.85 -12.80
CA VAL A 142 0.27 2.79 -11.83
C VAL A 142 1.26 3.34 -10.80
N VAL A 143 0.97 3.16 -9.52
CA VAL A 143 1.88 3.48 -8.43
C VAL A 143 2.30 2.18 -7.74
N ARG A 144 3.61 1.93 -7.63
CA ARG A 144 4.23 0.78 -6.96
C ARG A 144 4.92 1.23 -5.68
N PRO A 145 4.20 1.44 -4.59
CA PRO A 145 4.83 1.83 -3.35
C PRO A 145 5.75 0.72 -2.82
N PRO A 146 6.85 1.11 -2.12
CA PRO A 146 7.70 0.20 -1.35
C PRO A 146 7.08 -0.14 0.00
N GLY A 147 7.89 -0.34 1.03
CA GLY A 147 7.44 -0.46 2.41
C GLY A 147 6.74 0.84 2.86
N ILE A 148 5.43 0.76 3.09
CA ILE A 148 4.64 1.91 3.55
C ILE A 148 4.58 1.86 5.07
N PHE A 149 4.84 2.99 5.73
CA PHE A 149 4.76 3.11 7.20
C PHE A 149 3.99 4.36 7.60
N GLY A 150 3.52 4.40 8.84
CA GLY A 150 2.79 5.55 9.39
C GLY A 150 1.68 5.14 10.35
N PRO A 151 0.91 6.11 10.86
CA PRO A 151 -0.26 5.84 11.70
C PRO A 151 -1.23 4.84 11.08
N ARG A 152 -1.74 3.88 11.89
CA ARG A 152 -2.68 2.79 11.49
C ARG A 152 -2.03 1.62 10.71
N ASP A 153 -0.70 1.64 10.46
CA ASP A 153 -0.03 0.51 9.84
C ASP A 153 0.02 -0.69 10.80
N THR A 154 -0.30 -1.87 10.27
CA THR A 154 -0.31 -3.14 11.02
C THR A 154 0.84 -4.07 10.65
N GLU A 155 1.54 -3.81 9.55
CA GLU A 155 2.60 -4.69 9.04
C GLU A 155 3.95 -4.33 9.68
N ILE A 156 4.38 -3.06 9.60
CA ILE A 156 5.61 -2.57 10.24
C ILE A 156 5.41 -2.46 11.76
N PHE A 157 4.18 -2.33 12.24
CA PHE A 157 3.83 -2.35 13.67
C PHE A 157 4.45 -3.55 14.42
N GLU A 158 4.54 -4.72 13.80
CA GLU A 158 5.17 -5.90 14.44
C GLU A 158 6.66 -5.66 14.78
N LEU A 159 7.36 -4.81 13.99
CA LEU A 159 8.74 -4.43 14.30
C LEU A 159 8.79 -3.47 15.50
N PHE A 160 7.85 -2.54 15.63
CA PHE A 160 7.71 -1.69 16.83
C PHE A 160 7.40 -2.51 18.07
N ARG A 161 6.51 -3.51 17.97
CA ARG A 161 6.21 -4.45 19.06
C ARG A 161 7.47 -5.22 19.50
N ALA A 162 8.27 -5.67 18.55
CA ALA A 162 9.53 -6.34 18.83
C ALA A 162 10.53 -5.39 19.49
N ALA A 163 10.65 -4.15 19.00
CA ALA A 163 11.51 -3.12 19.57
C ALA A 163 11.15 -2.79 21.03
N LYS A 164 9.89 -2.93 21.44
CA LYS A 164 9.47 -2.78 22.85
C LYS A 164 10.24 -3.72 23.79
N TRP A 165 10.69 -4.88 23.28
CA TRP A 165 11.46 -5.87 24.01
C TRP A 165 12.99 -5.73 23.78
N GLY A 166 13.43 -4.72 23.03
CA GLY A 166 14.85 -4.50 22.73
C GLY A 166 15.44 -5.42 21.67
N ILE A 167 14.60 -6.17 20.94
CA ILE A 167 15.04 -7.13 19.90
C ILE A 167 14.16 -6.98 18.68
N VAL A 168 14.76 -6.71 17.51
CA VAL A 168 14.04 -6.65 16.22
C VAL A 168 14.63 -7.71 15.29
N PRO A 169 13.99 -8.87 15.16
CA PRO A 169 14.46 -9.93 14.26
C PRO A 169 14.24 -9.54 12.80
N MET A 170 15.26 -9.67 11.96
CA MET A 170 15.23 -9.30 10.55
C MET A 170 15.77 -10.42 9.65
N PRO A 171 15.37 -10.48 8.38
CA PRO A 171 16.05 -11.31 7.40
C PRO A 171 17.51 -10.92 7.26
N ARG A 172 18.37 -11.92 6.96
CA ARG A 172 19.79 -11.69 6.72
C ARG A 172 19.97 -11.06 5.34
N ALA A 173 20.67 -9.94 5.30
CA ALA A 173 20.86 -9.13 4.09
C ALA A 173 19.52 -8.57 3.52
N GLY A 174 19.63 -7.64 2.60
CA GLY A 174 18.53 -6.99 1.92
C GLY A 174 18.36 -5.54 2.32
N ARG A 175 17.78 -4.81 1.39
CA ARG A 175 17.43 -3.40 1.50
C ARG A 175 16.06 -3.14 0.92
N SER A 176 15.42 -2.07 1.35
CA SER A 176 14.14 -1.63 0.80
C SER A 176 14.04 -0.11 0.86
N SER A 177 13.37 0.48 -0.11
CA SER A 177 12.86 1.82 0.03
C SER A 177 11.68 1.85 1.01
N LEU A 178 11.38 3.00 1.55
CA LEU A 178 10.24 3.27 2.42
C LEU A 178 9.49 4.50 1.92
N ILE A 179 8.22 4.60 2.28
CA ILE A 179 7.41 5.79 2.07
C ILE A 179 6.46 6.00 3.24
N HIS A 180 6.35 7.24 3.73
CA HIS A 180 5.32 7.57 4.71
C HIS A 180 3.94 7.58 4.05
N VAL A 181 2.93 7.05 4.75
CA VAL A 181 1.58 6.91 4.20
C VAL A 181 0.94 8.23 3.79
N ALA A 182 1.23 9.32 4.50
CA ALA A 182 0.74 10.65 4.12
C ALA A 182 1.37 11.15 2.80
N ASP A 183 2.66 10.88 2.58
CA ASP A 183 3.32 11.22 1.32
C ASP A 183 2.78 10.42 0.15
N LEU A 184 2.51 9.13 0.36
CA LEU A 184 1.83 8.30 -0.64
C LEU A 184 0.42 8.82 -0.94
N ALA A 185 -0.37 9.13 0.10
CA ALA A 185 -1.73 9.65 -0.06
C ALA A 185 -1.76 10.95 -0.87
N ARG A 186 -0.83 11.87 -0.57
CA ARG A 186 -0.67 13.12 -1.31
C ARG A 186 -0.38 12.86 -2.79
N LEU A 187 0.58 11.97 -3.12
CA LEU A 187 0.85 11.58 -4.50
C LEU A 187 -0.40 11.03 -5.20
N LEU A 188 -1.13 10.13 -4.53
CA LEU A 188 -2.33 9.51 -5.13
C LEU A 188 -3.41 10.55 -5.45
N VAL A 189 -3.57 11.57 -4.61
CA VAL A 189 -4.50 12.67 -4.86
C VAL A 189 -3.95 13.59 -5.96
N ASP A 190 -2.67 13.97 -5.93
CA ASP A 190 -2.04 14.80 -6.98
C ASP A 190 -2.21 14.19 -8.37
N LEU A 191 -2.08 12.85 -8.49
CA LEU A 191 -2.25 12.13 -9.75
C LEU A 191 -3.68 12.20 -10.31
N THR A 192 -4.70 12.51 -9.51
CA THR A 192 -6.07 12.69 -10.01
C THR A 192 -6.26 14.02 -10.74
N GLU A 193 -5.38 14.99 -10.53
CA GLU A 193 -5.46 16.35 -11.05
C GLU A 193 -4.31 16.69 -12.00
N ALA A 194 -3.29 15.82 -12.09
CA ALA A 194 -2.13 16.02 -12.95
C ALA A 194 -2.49 16.01 -14.44
N GLY A 195 -1.65 16.65 -15.27
CA GLY A 195 -1.79 16.70 -16.71
C GLY A 195 -1.52 15.35 -17.40
N ASP A 196 -1.36 15.41 -18.73
CA ASP A 196 -1.18 14.20 -19.55
C ASP A 196 0.19 13.54 -19.36
N GLU A 197 1.15 14.23 -18.76
CA GLU A 197 2.51 13.74 -18.51
C GLU A 197 2.56 12.53 -17.56
N VAL A 198 1.50 12.29 -16.78
CA VAL A 198 1.41 11.14 -15.88
C VAL A 198 0.64 9.96 -16.47
N LEU A 199 0.10 10.10 -17.68
CA LEU A 199 -0.68 9.06 -18.34
C LEU A 199 0.23 7.94 -18.84
N ALA A 200 -0.26 6.70 -18.73
CA ALA A 200 0.46 5.49 -19.08
C ALA A 200 1.81 5.35 -18.36
N GLN A 201 1.98 5.98 -17.21
CA GLN A 201 3.20 5.94 -16.41
C GLN A 201 3.10 4.94 -15.25
N THR A 202 4.27 4.50 -14.81
CA THR A 202 4.43 3.68 -13.60
C THR A 202 5.44 4.32 -12.69
N TYR A 203 5.00 4.75 -11.52
CA TYR A 203 5.84 5.39 -10.53
C TYR A 203 6.17 4.48 -9.35
N GLU A 204 7.41 4.58 -8.87
CA GLU A 204 7.93 3.91 -7.68
C GLU A 204 8.38 5.00 -6.66
N PRO A 205 7.42 5.61 -5.94
CA PRO A 205 7.73 6.71 -5.01
C PRO A 205 8.35 6.18 -3.72
N ASP A 206 9.36 6.91 -3.20
CA ASP A 206 9.99 6.61 -1.90
C ASP A 206 10.43 7.87 -1.15
N ASP A 207 11.14 7.68 -0.02
CA ASP A 207 11.69 8.76 0.81
C ASP A 207 12.99 9.37 0.26
N LYS A 208 13.38 9.03 -0.97
CA LYS A 208 14.60 9.48 -1.66
C LYS A 208 15.90 9.16 -0.91
N ARG A 209 15.91 8.19 0.00
CA ARG A 209 17.14 7.71 0.62
C ARG A 209 17.97 6.94 -0.39
N GLU A 210 19.14 7.45 -0.70
CA GLU A 210 20.07 6.78 -1.61
C GLU A 210 20.42 5.37 -1.11
N GLY A 211 20.23 4.37 -2.00
CA GLY A 211 20.44 2.96 -1.69
C GLY A 211 19.44 2.34 -0.72
N GLY A 212 18.36 3.06 -0.35
CA GLY A 212 17.31 2.59 0.53
C GLY A 212 17.78 2.29 1.97
N TRP A 213 16.96 1.54 2.70
CA TRP A 213 17.19 1.13 4.08
C TRP A 213 17.65 -0.32 4.13
N THR A 214 18.81 -0.59 4.71
CA THR A 214 19.14 -1.98 5.06
C THR A 214 18.20 -2.46 6.17
N HIS A 215 17.96 -3.76 6.25
CA HIS A 215 17.13 -4.32 7.34
C HIS A 215 17.64 -3.92 8.72
N ARG A 216 18.97 -3.80 8.90
CA ARG A 216 19.58 -3.37 10.14
C ARG A 216 19.33 -1.90 10.43
N ASP A 217 19.46 -1.02 9.41
CA ASP A 217 19.23 0.43 9.58
C ASP A 217 17.77 0.69 9.94
N LEU A 218 16.83 0.05 9.26
CA LEU A 218 15.41 0.16 9.57
C LEU A 218 15.09 -0.29 10.99
N ALA A 219 15.59 -1.47 11.40
CA ALA A 219 15.39 -1.96 12.76
C ALA A 219 15.98 -1.01 13.82
N THR A 220 17.17 -0.45 13.54
CA THR A 220 17.82 0.52 14.43
C THR A 220 17.04 1.83 14.50
N ALA A 221 16.54 2.33 13.36
CA ALA A 221 15.71 3.56 13.31
C ALA A 221 14.40 3.39 14.09
N ILE A 222 13.74 2.22 13.97
CA ILE A 222 12.55 1.88 14.77
C ILE A 222 12.91 1.83 16.25
N GLY A 223 14.05 1.23 16.63
CA GLY A 223 14.54 1.24 18.01
C GLY A 223 14.71 2.66 18.54
N THR A 224 15.35 3.54 17.76
CA THR A 224 15.52 4.96 18.09
C THR A 224 14.17 5.67 18.27
N ALA A 225 13.22 5.46 17.36
CA ALA A 225 11.86 5.99 17.45
C ALA A 225 11.10 5.51 18.71
N MET A 226 11.44 4.31 19.19
CA MET A 226 10.91 3.76 20.45
C MET A 226 11.66 4.27 21.70
N GLY A 227 12.73 5.06 21.53
CA GLY A 227 13.61 5.50 22.62
C GLY A 227 14.49 4.36 23.20
N ARG A 228 14.82 3.35 22.40
CA ARG A 228 15.55 2.14 22.83
C ARG A 228 16.67 1.77 21.88
N ARG A 229 17.76 1.25 22.44
CA ARG A 229 18.72 0.46 21.65
C ARG A 229 18.16 -0.94 21.45
N VAL A 230 18.24 -1.45 20.23
CA VAL A 230 17.73 -2.78 19.88
C VAL A 230 18.85 -3.68 19.37
N ALA A 231 18.80 -4.95 19.75
CA ALA A 231 19.56 -6.00 19.10
C ALA A 231 18.82 -6.42 17.82
N VAL A 232 19.58 -6.60 16.72
CA VAL A 232 19.03 -6.97 15.42
C VAL A 232 19.57 -8.34 15.00
N PRO A 233 19.05 -9.45 15.57
CA PRO A 233 19.40 -10.77 15.11
C PRO A 233 18.91 -10.99 13.67
N GLN A 234 19.80 -11.49 12.81
CA GLN A 234 19.52 -11.70 11.42
C GLN A 234 19.39 -13.20 11.10
N PHE A 235 18.31 -13.57 10.44
CA PHE A 235 17.98 -14.96 10.11
C PHE A 235 18.14 -15.26 8.64
N SER A 236 18.75 -16.40 8.32
CA SER A 236 18.83 -16.89 6.94
C SER A 236 17.44 -17.33 6.45
N ARG A 237 17.28 -17.38 5.12
CA ARG A 237 16.04 -17.91 4.49
C ARG A 237 15.73 -19.33 4.99
N ALA A 238 16.75 -20.18 5.13
CA ALA A 238 16.56 -21.56 5.64
C ALA A 238 16.03 -21.59 7.07
N THR A 239 16.56 -20.72 7.95
CA THR A 239 16.08 -20.57 9.32
C THR A 239 14.63 -20.09 9.35
N LEU A 240 14.28 -19.08 8.55
CA LEU A 240 12.91 -18.57 8.46
C LEU A 240 11.93 -19.63 7.95
N LEU A 241 12.33 -20.45 6.96
CA LEU A 241 11.51 -21.58 6.49
C LEU A 241 11.30 -22.64 7.58
N GLY A 242 12.32 -22.91 8.41
CA GLY A 242 12.17 -23.79 9.57
C GLY A 242 11.16 -23.25 10.59
N LEU A 243 11.26 -21.95 10.92
CA LEU A 243 10.32 -21.25 11.82
C LEU A 243 8.89 -21.25 11.26
N SER A 244 8.74 -21.02 9.95
CA SER A 244 7.43 -21.08 9.29
C SER A 244 6.74 -22.44 9.43
N ARG A 245 7.52 -23.53 9.27
CA ARG A 245 6.97 -24.88 9.46
C ARG A 245 6.49 -25.11 10.91
N ALA A 246 7.27 -24.66 11.89
CA ALA A 246 6.89 -24.73 13.30
C ALA A 246 5.66 -23.88 13.60
N GLU A 247 5.59 -22.64 13.09
CA GLU A 247 4.42 -21.76 13.26
C GLU A 247 3.16 -22.36 12.63
N ARG A 248 3.25 -22.94 11.41
CA ARG A 248 2.12 -23.61 10.75
C ARG A 248 1.62 -24.81 11.55
N PHE A 249 2.52 -25.59 12.13
CA PHE A 249 2.13 -26.71 12.99
C PHE A 249 1.34 -26.26 14.22
N LEU A 250 1.76 -25.14 14.84
CA LEU A 250 1.14 -24.59 16.05
C LEU A 250 -0.12 -23.77 15.79
N ARG A 251 -0.12 -22.93 14.75
CA ARG A 251 -1.17 -21.92 14.48
C ARG A 251 -2.06 -22.23 13.28
N ARG A 252 -1.73 -23.28 12.51
CA ARG A 252 -2.48 -23.72 11.31
C ARG A 252 -2.76 -22.56 10.35
N GLU A 253 -4.05 -22.26 10.09
CA GLU A 253 -4.48 -21.20 9.18
C GLU A 253 -4.18 -19.76 9.66
N LYS A 254 -3.85 -19.59 10.94
CA LYS A 254 -3.47 -18.29 11.53
C LYS A 254 -1.97 -18.01 11.45
N ALA A 255 -1.18 -18.87 10.80
CA ALA A 255 0.24 -18.64 10.61
C ALA A 255 0.47 -17.43 9.69
N LYS A 256 1.25 -16.47 10.18
CA LYS A 256 1.59 -15.24 9.43
C LYS A 256 2.82 -15.40 8.55
N LEU A 257 3.73 -16.29 8.92
CA LEU A 257 4.98 -16.55 8.22
C LEU A 257 4.82 -17.71 7.23
N THR A 258 4.36 -17.42 6.01
CA THR A 258 4.22 -18.39 4.94
C THR A 258 5.52 -18.51 4.11
N PRO A 259 5.77 -19.65 3.42
CA PRO A 259 6.90 -19.75 2.47
C PRO A 259 6.87 -18.67 1.39
N ASP A 260 5.69 -18.29 0.90
CA ASP A 260 5.44 -17.21 -0.05
C ASP A 260 5.94 -15.88 0.52
N ARG A 261 5.52 -15.54 1.74
CA ARG A 261 5.96 -14.32 2.44
C ARG A 261 7.47 -14.32 2.72
N ILE A 262 8.07 -15.47 3.06
CA ILE A 262 9.52 -15.58 3.27
C ILE A 262 10.28 -15.29 1.98
N SER A 263 9.84 -15.82 0.84
CA SER A 263 10.47 -15.54 -0.46
C SER A 263 10.47 -14.04 -0.77
N TYR A 264 9.36 -13.37 -0.54
CA TYR A 264 9.24 -11.92 -0.66
C TYR A 264 10.16 -11.18 0.34
N LEU A 265 10.11 -11.52 1.64
CA LEU A 265 10.87 -10.84 2.69
C LEU A 265 12.39 -11.04 2.58
N THR A 266 12.85 -12.13 1.97
CA THR A 266 14.29 -12.44 1.81
C THR A 266 14.84 -12.05 0.45
N HIS A 267 14.08 -11.36 -0.39
CA HIS A 267 14.60 -10.76 -1.62
C HIS A 267 15.65 -9.71 -1.28
N PRO A 268 16.77 -9.68 -1.99
CA PRO A 268 17.91 -8.84 -1.62
C PRO A 268 17.66 -7.34 -1.81
N ASP A 269 16.79 -6.95 -2.74
CA ASP A 269 16.64 -5.55 -3.12
C ASP A 269 15.19 -5.16 -3.47
N TRP A 270 14.56 -4.45 -2.54
CA TRP A 270 13.28 -3.78 -2.70
C TRP A 270 13.42 -2.25 -2.73
N THR A 271 14.53 -1.73 -3.28
CA THR A 271 14.64 -0.28 -3.52
C THR A 271 13.85 0.13 -4.75
N CYS A 272 13.30 1.33 -4.73
CA CYS A 272 12.64 1.94 -5.87
C CYS A 272 13.65 2.23 -6.97
N ASP A 273 13.20 2.15 -8.22
CA ASP A 273 13.95 2.54 -9.39
C ASP A 273 13.92 4.08 -9.52
N PRO A 274 15.06 4.77 -9.44
CA PRO A 274 15.10 6.24 -9.54
C PRO A 274 14.50 6.77 -10.85
N ASP A 275 14.60 6.00 -11.94
CA ASP A 275 14.05 6.39 -13.25
C ASP A 275 12.51 6.33 -13.28
N LYS A 276 11.91 5.70 -12.26
CA LYS A 276 10.46 5.65 -12.04
C LYS A 276 9.99 6.53 -10.90
N ALA A 277 10.84 7.42 -10.40
CA ALA A 277 10.39 8.41 -9.42
C ALA A 277 9.34 9.34 -10.04
N PRO A 278 8.31 9.76 -9.29
CA PRO A 278 7.43 10.82 -9.76
C PRO A 278 8.23 12.09 -10.08
N PRO A 279 7.87 12.87 -11.11
CA PRO A 279 8.52 14.15 -11.40
C PRO A 279 8.52 15.07 -10.18
N SER A 280 9.64 15.72 -9.90
CA SER A 280 9.76 16.60 -8.72
C SER A 280 8.85 17.83 -8.81
N SER A 281 8.43 18.22 -10.01
CA SER A 281 7.40 19.25 -10.25
C SER A 281 6.00 18.81 -9.81
N LEU A 282 5.72 17.50 -9.81
CA LEU A 282 4.45 16.94 -9.36
C LEU A 282 4.48 16.64 -7.87
N TRP A 283 5.52 15.96 -7.42
CA TRP A 283 5.56 15.43 -6.07
C TRP A 283 6.99 15.23 -5.53
N THR A 284 7.16 15.46 -4.24
CA THR A 284 8.37 15.11 -3.47
C THR A 284 7.97 14.64 -2.07
N PRO A 285 8.68 13.68 -1.44
CA PRO A 285 8.40 13.30 -0.06
C PRO A 285 8.60 14.50 0.88
N GLN A 286 7.72 14.65 1.85
CA GLN A 286 7.77 15.74 2.85
C GLN A 286 8.05 15.23 4.26
N VAL A 287 7.81 13.95 4.50
CA VAL A 287 8.04 13.33 5.80
C VAL A 287 9.40 12.66 5.82
N GLU A 288 10.33 13.22 6.58
CA GLU A 288 11.60 12.54 6.85
C GLU A 288 11.36 11.23 7.61
N THR A 289 11.87 10.11 7.10
CA THR A 289 11.59 8.78 7.64
C THR A 289 11.90 8.64 9.14
N PRO A 290 13.02 9.12 9.71
CA PRO A 290 13.26 9.02 11.15
C PRO A 290 12.20 9.76 11.98
N ARG A 291 11.78 10.94 11.53
CA ARG A 291 10.72 11.73 12.17
C ARG A 291 9.37 11.00 12.07
N GLY A 292 8.99 10.54 10.87
CA GLY A 292 7.75 9.81 10.64
C GLY A 292 7.66 8.51 11.46
N LEU A 293 8.79 7.79 11.65
CA LEU A 293 8.84 6.62 12.53
C LEU A 293 8.58 7.00 13.99
N THR A 294 9.11 8.14 14.45
CA THR A 294 8.86 8.63 15.81
C THR A 294 7.39 9.01 16.01
N GLU A 295 6.81 9.78 15.09
CA GLU A 295 5.40 10.15 15.10
C GLU A 295 4.47 8.91 15.03
N THR A 296 4.88 7.89 14.28
CA THR A 296 4.18 6.59 14.20
C THR A 296 4.21 5.86 15.54
N ALA A 297 5.38 5.81 16.22
CA ALA A 297 5.50 5.21 17.55
C ALA A 297 4.65 5.92 18.59
N GLU A 298 4.59 7.26 18.54
CA GLU A 298 3.74 8.07 19.41
C GLU A 298 2.27 7.80 19.16
N TRP A 299 1.86 7.70 17.88
CA TRP A 299 0.50 7.33 17.52
C TRP A 299 0.12 5.96 18.08
N TYR A 300 0.96 4.93 17.93
CA TYR A 300 0.69 3.60 18.48
C TYR A 300 0.52 3.62 20.01
N ARG A 301 1.32 4.43 20.73
CA ARG A 301 1.17 4.59 22.18
C ARG A 301 -0.15 5.26 22.55
N ARG A 302 -0.52 6.35 21.87
CA ARG A 302 -1.74 7.10 22.10
C ARG A 302 -3.00 6.26 21.87
N GLU A 303 -2.99 5.41 20.84
CA GLU A 303 -4.09 4.51 20.50
C GLU A 303 -4.07 3.18 21.30
N GLY A 304 -3.12 3.00 22.22
CA GLY A 304 -3.03 1.80 23.06
C GLY A 304 -2.58 0.53 22.32
N TRP A 305 -1.90 0.68 21.18
CA TRP A 305 -1.37 -0.45 20.44
C TRP A 305 -0.03 -0.95 21.00
N LEU A 306 0.75 -0.06 21.65
CA LEU A 306 2.05 -0.33 22.29
C LEU A 306 2.02 -0.26 23.81
#